data_9216894106f9ef6ba77d070bd8d68d2b
#
_entry.id   9216894106f9ef6ba77d070bd8d68d2b
#
_cell.length_a   1.000
_cell.length_b   1.000
_cell.length_c   1.000
_cell.angle_alpha   90.00
_cell.angle_beta   90.00
_cell.angle_gamma   90.00
#
_symmetry.space_group_name_H-M   'P 1'
#
loop_
_entity.id
_entity.type
_entity.pdbx_description
1 polymer ?
#
loop_
_entity_poly.entity_id
_entity_poly.type
_entity_poly.pdbx_seq_one_letter_code
_entity_poly.pdbx_strand_id
1 'polypeptide(L)'
;MMEKKRDFLSLFDVSDVELAMLIRRAEELRFVRQMREPHATRPGRMLALIFEKASTRTRVSFEVAIQELGGHAVILGRNDSQLGRGEPIKDTARVMARYCHGIMVRTFGHDVAEELARYASVPVINGLTDLLHPCQVLADLQTVYAHVANRETSPSGQAPDVLSVLRSVRYAWVGDGNNMANTWIEAAGLLGLDLALACPKNYEPDAKILAKAKGTGKGKIHLTQDPREAVSGRHVLSTDVFASMGKETEAEARRQAFAGYCLDQKLVSAADGKAMVLHCLPAHRGEEITDEVIEGPASVVWQEAENRLHAQKALLEWLLP
;
A
#
# COMPACT_ATOMS: atom_id res chain seq x y z
N MET A 1 -21.10 8.89 -24.07
CA MET A 1 -21.13 9.31 -22.64
C MET A 1 -19.70 9.27 -22.15
N MET A 2 -19.16 10.36 -21.61
CA MET A 2 -17.84 10.33 -20.96
C MET A 2 -17.97 9.40 -19.75
N GLU A 3 -17.10 8.39 -19.66
CA GLU A 3 -17.02 7.53 -18.47
C GLU A 3 -16.80 8.42 -17.24
N LYS A 4 -17.55 8.12 -16.17
CA LYS A 4 -17.38 8.85 -14.91
C LYS A 4 -15.96 8.58 -14.41
N LYS A 5 -15.20 9.65 -14.11
CA LYS A 5 -13.86 9.50 -13.56
C LYS A 5 -13.87 8.57 -12.35
N ARG A 6 -12.81 7.83 -12.16
CA ARG A 6 -12.56 6.99 -10.99
C ARG A 6 -11.41 7.59 -10.19
N ASP A 7 -11.47 7.46 -8.87
CA ASP A 7 -10.39 7.83 -7.96
C ASP A 7 -9.89 6.57 -7.25
N PHE A 8 -8.71 6.64 -6.64
CA PHE A 8 -8.15 5.57 -5.81
C PHE A 8 -7.61 6.17 -4.51
N LEU A 9 -8.50 6.45 -3.57
CA LEU A 9 -8.19 7.02 -2.26
C LEU A 9 -8.08 5.96 -1.17
N SER A 10 -8.78 4.84 -1.36
CA SER A 10 -8.96 3.73 -0.44
C SER A 10 -9.06 2.44 -1.25
N LEU A 11 -8.77 1.28 -0.66
CA LEU A 11 -9.03 -0.01 -1.31
C LEU A 11 -10.53 -0.26 -1.50
N PHE A 12 -11.40 0.40 -0.74
CA PHE A 12 -12.85 0.31 -0.93
C PHE A 12 -13.38 1.11 -2.13
N ASP A 13 -12.53 1.84 -2.86
CA ASP A 13 -12.93 2.51 -4.11
C ASP A 13 -12.97 1.55 -5.31
N VAL A 14 -12.52 0.32 -5.13
CA VAL A 14 -12.54 -0.75 -6.13
C VAL A 14 -13.27 -1.98 -5.59
N SER A 15 -13.77 -2.81 -6.50
CA SER A 15 -14.27 -4.14 -6.14
C SER A 15 -13.12 -5.14 -5.93
N ASP A 16 -13.41 -6.27 -5.28
CA ASP A 16 -12.45 -7.37 -5.13
C ASP A 16 -11.97 -7.91 -6.49
N VAL A 17 -12.85 -7.97 -7.48
CA VAL A 17 -12.51 -8.38 -8.85
C VAL A 17 -11.57 -7.37 -9.52
N GLU A 18 -11.85 -6.06 -9.41
CA GLU A 18 -10.99 -5.02 -9.96
C GLU A 18 -9.60 -5.01 -9.29
N LEU A 19 -9.55 -5.20 -7.96
CA LEU A 19 -8.27 -5.29 -7.26
C LEU A 19 -7.47 -6.52 -7.71
N ALA A 20 -8.13 -7.66 -7.91
CA ALA A 20 -7.49 -8.87 -8.46
C ALA A 20 -6.97 -8.65 -9.89
N MET A 21 -7.72 -7.94 -10.73
CA MET A 21 -7.27 -7.56 -12.08
C MET A 21 -6.04 -6.66 -12.03
N LEU A 22 -6.01 -5.68 -11.14
CA LEU A 22 -4.85 -4.80 -10.94
C LEU A 22 -3.60 -5.59 -10.52
N ILE A 23 -3.75 -6.54 -9.59
CA ILE A 23 -2.64 -7.40 -9.13
C ILE A 23 -2.13 -8.27 -10.29
N ARG A 24 -3.01 -8.90 -11.05
CA ARG A 24 -2.63 -9.70 -12.21
C ARG A 24 -1.90 -8.84 -13.24
N ARG A 25 -2.44 -7.67 -13.55
CA ARG A 25 -1.83 -6.74 -14.51
C ARG A 25 -0.45 -6.26 -14.04
N ALA A 26 -0.30 -6.02 -12.75
CA ALA A 26 0.99 -5.64 -12.17
C ALA A 26 2.05 -6.74 -12.36
N GLU A 27 1.69 -8.03 -12.22
CA GLU A 27 2.60 -9.15 -12.49
C GLU A 27 2.97 -9.25 -13.98
N GLU A 28 2.01 -9.05 -14.88
CA GLU A 28 2.29 -8.99 -16.32
C GLU A 28 3.29 -7.87 -16.64
N LEU A 29 3.08 -6.67 -16.09
CA LEU A 29 3.96 -5.52 -16.30
C LEU A 29 5.34 -5.72 -15.67
N ARG A 30 5.44 -6.46 -14.56
CA ARG A 30 6.72 -6.89 -13.98
C ARG A 30 7.48 -7.79 -14.95
N PHE A 31 6.80 -8.80 -15.49
CA PHE A 31 7.39 -9.72 -16.47
C PHE A 31 7.84 -9.00 -17.74
N VAL A 32 6.97 -8.16 -18.35
CA VAL A 32 7.28 -7.36 -19.53
C VAL A 32 8.55 -6.51 -19.31
N ARG A 33 8.67 -5.88 -18.13
CA ARG A 33 9.87 -5.10 -17.79
C ARG A 33 11.12 -5.98 -17.67
N GLN A 34 11.02 -7.15 -17.06
CA GLN A 34 12.12 -8.11 -16.96
C GLN A 34 12.59 -8.57 -18.36
N MET A 35 11.67 -8.78 -19.28
CA MET A 35 11.96 -9.12 -20.69
C MET A 35 12.46 -7.92 -21.50
N ARG A 36 12.51 -6.72 -20.91
CA ARG A 36 12.90 -5.46 -21.57
C ARG A 36 12.02 -5.11 -22.78
N GLU A 37 10.77 -5.53 -22.75
CA GLU A 37 9.82 -5.22 -23.81
C GLU A 37 9.21 -3.83 -23.62
N PRO A 38 9.05 -3.04 -24.73
CA PRO A 38 8.35 -1.76 -24.67
C PRO A 38 6.88 -1.94 -24.25
N HIS A 39 6.40 -1.07 -23.36
CA HIS A 39 5.00 -1.11 -22.90
C HIS A 39 4.42 0.28 -22.67
N ALA A 40 4.63 1.20 -23.61
CA ALA A 40 4.13 2.57 -23.59
C ALA A 40 2.61 2.61 -23.86
N THR A 41 1.79 2.21 -22.89
CA THR A 41 0.32 2.11 -23.03
C THR A 41 -0.39 3.42 -22.72
N ARG A 42 0.31 4.44 -22.21
CA ARG A 42 -0.23 5.77 -21.85
C ARG A 42 0.61 6.91 -22.43
N PRO A 43 0.89 6.90 -23.77
CA PRO A 43 1.76 7.89 -24.39
C PRO A 43 1.18 9.30 -24.24
N GLY A 44 2.05 10.26 -23.88
CA GLY A 44 1.71 11.66 -23.75
C GLY A 44 0.83 12.02 -22.55
N ARG A 45 0.54 11.07 -21.64
CA ARG A 45 -0.23 11.37 -20.43
C ARG A 45 0.63 12.11 -19.41
N MET A 46 0.06 13.13 -18.79
CA MET A 46 0.71 13.96 -17.75
C MET A 46 0.14 13.57 -16.39
N LEU A 47 0.99 13.21 -15.44
CA LEU A 47 0.63 12.89 -14.06
C LEU A 47 1.19 13.96 -13.12
N ALA A 48 0.34 14.69 -12.40
CA ALA A 48 0.78 15.55 -11.33
C ALA A 48 1.11 14.72 -10.08
N LEU A 49 2.29 14.91 -9.51
CA LEU A 49 2.75 14.29 -8.27
C LEU A 49 2.90 15.35 -7.19
N ILE A 50 1.92 15.45 -6.29
CA ILE A 50 1.88 16.46 -5.23
C ILE A 50 2.40 15.86 -3.93
N PHE A 51 3.44 16.49 -3.34
CA PHE A 51 4.08 16.02 -2.12
C PHE A 51 4.08 17.11 -1.03
N GLU A 52 3.29 16.94 0.01
CA GLU A 52 3.40 17.69 1.26
C GLU A 52 4.35 17.04 2.26
N LYS A 53 4.57 15.73 2.13
CA LYS A 53 5.57 14.93 2.87
C LYS A 53 6.66 14.45 1.93
N ALA A 54 7.91 14.52 2.36
CA ALA A 54 9.04 13.95 1.62
C ALA A 54 8.84 12.43 1.38
N SER A 55 9.21 11.98 0.19
CA SER A 55 9.13 10.55 -0.16
C SER A 55 10.01 10.22 -1.34
N THR A 56 11.07 9.45 -1.10
CA THR A 56 11.92 8.95 -2.18
C THR A 56 11.23 7.85 -2.98
N ARG A 57 10.74 6.82 -2.29
CA ARG A 57 10.13 5.64 -2.95
C ARG A 57 8.88 5.98 -3.75
N THR A 58 7.92 6.68 -3.17
CA THR A 58 6.68 7.06 -3.86
C THR A 58 6.95 7.98 -5.05
N ARG A 59 7.88 8.94 -4.89
CA ARG A 59 8.28 9.83 -5.98
C ARG A 59 8.88 9.05 -7.15
N VAL A 60 9.95 8.29 -6.88
CA VAL A 60 10.69 7.57 -7.92
C VAL A 60 9.80 6.52 -8.58
N SER A 61 9.02 5.74 -7.81
CA SER A 61 8.19 4.68 -8.37
C SER A 61 7.06 5.21 -9.27
N PHE A 62 6.38 6.30 -8.91
CA PHE A 62 5.36 6.91 -9.78
C PHE A 62 5.96 7.61 -10.99
N GLU A 63 7.09 8.31 -10.83
CA GLU A 63 7.79 8.97 -11.93
C GLU A 63 8.26 7.94 -12.97
N VAL A 64 8.91 6.87 -12.53
CA VAL A 64 9.33 5.78 -13.42
C VAL A 64 8.13 5.05 -14.01
N ALA A 65 7.06 4.82 -13.22
CA ALA A 65 5.85 4.15 -13.70
C ALA A 65 5.23 4.89 -14.89
N ILE A 66 4.97 6.18 -14.75
CA ILE A 66 4.36 6.95 -15.84
C ILE A 66 5.28 7.10 -17.05
N GLN A 67 6.61 7.21 -16.85
CA GLN A 67 7.58 7.27 -17.93
C GLN A 67 7.66 5.96 -18.72
N GLU A 68 7.71 4.81 -18.06
CA GLU A 68 7.69 3.51 -18.72
C GLU A 68 6.38 3.26 -19.50
N LEU A 69 5.28 3.85 -19.05
CA LEU A 69 4.00 3.84 -19.77
C LEU A 69 3.92 4.86 -20.92
N GLY A 70 5.00 5.63 -21.17
CA GLY A 70 5.09 6.62 -22.27
C GLY A 70 4.52 8.00 -21.93
N GLY A 71 4.19 8.25 -20.68
CA GLY A 71 3.73 9.54 -20.18
C GLY A 71 4.84 10.31 -19.45
N HIS A 72 4.47 11.38 -18.76
CA HIS A 72 5.37 12.26 -18.04
C HIS A 72 4.82 12.64 -16.67
N ALA A 73 5.72 12.86 -15.69
CA ALA A 73 5.37 13.38 -14.37
C ALA A 73 5.66 14.87 -14.25
N VAL A 74 4.77 15.59 -13.55
CA VAL A 74 5.01 16.95 -13.06
C VAL A 74 5.06 16.88 -11.54
N ILE A 75 6.22 17.16 -10.95
CA ILE A 75 6.43 17.00 -9.52
C ILE A 75 6.29 18.35 -8.83
N LEU A 76 5.44 18.39 -7.81
CA LEU A 76 5.15 19.57 -7.00
C LEU A 76 5.45 19.25 -5.54
N GLY A 77 6.55 19.79 -5.02
CA GLY A 77 6.91 19.74 -3.61
C GLY A 77 6.16 20.79 -2.79
N ARG A 78 6.19 20.65 -1.46
CA ARG A 78 5.56 21.59 -0.52
C ARG A 78 6.00 23.03 -0.75
N ASN A 79 7.27 23.24 -1.06
CA ASN A 79 7.83 24.59 -1.26
C ASN A 79 7.60 25.12 -2.69
N ASP A 80 7.25 24.26 -3.63
CA ASP A 80 7.09 24.59 -5.05
C ASP A 80 5.61 24.77 -5.43
N SER A 81 4.68 24.42 -4.53
CA SER A 81 3.24 24.51 -4.77
C SER A 81 2.61 25.64 -3.95
N GLN A 82 1.52 26.21 -4.48
CA GLN A 82 0.73 27.21 -3.78
C GLN A 82 -0.13 26.62 -2.65
N LEU A 83 -0.35 25.29 -2.62
CA LEU A 83 -0.99 24.56 -1.51
C LEU A 83 -0.28 24.84 -0.19
N GLY A 84 1.06 24.81 -0.19
CA GLY A 84 1.87 25.17 0.99
C GLY A 84 1.83 26.66 1.36
N ARG A 85 1.20 27.50 0.54
CA ARG A 85 1.10 28.96 0.71
C ARG A 85 -0.33 29.45 0.91
N GLY A 86 -1.29 28.53 1.16
CA GLY A 86 -2.67 28.86 1.52
C GLY A 86 -3.65 28.94 0.33
N GLU A 87 -3.28 28.45 -0.87
CA GLU A 87 -4.26 28.28 -1.95
C GLU A 87 -5.30 27.21 -1.53
N PRO A 88 -6.60 27.48 -1.73
CA PRO A 88 -7.62 26.46 -1.45
C PRO A 88 -7.41 25.19 -2.29
N ILE A 89 -7.53 24.02 -1.66
CA ILE A 89 -7.34 22.71 -2.30
C ILE A 89 -8.22 22.57 -3.55
N LYS A 90 -9.46 23.03 -3.49
CA LYS A 90 -10.41 23.01 -4.61
C LYS A 90 -9.93 23.78 -5.84
N ASP A 91 -9.16 24.86 -5.65
CA ASP A 91 -8.65 25.67 -6.76
C ASP A 91 -7.45 25.00 -7.39
N THR A 92 -6.50 24.49 -6.61
CA THR A 92 -5.42 23.61 -7.09
C THR A 92 -5.98 22.40 -7.86
N ALA A 93 -7.02 21.72 -7.33
CA ALA A 93 -7.65 20.58 -8.00
C ALA A 93 -8.17 20.95 -9.40
N ARG A 94 -8.89 22.07 -9.52
CA ARG A 94 -9.45 22.56 -10.78
C ARG A 94 -8.38 22.94 -11.80
N VAL A 95 -7.31 23.60 -11.35
CA VAL A 95 -6.20 24.02 -12.20
C VAL A 95 -5.41 22.80 -12.68
N MET A 96 -5.00 21.91 -11.77
CA MET A 96 -4.24 20.71 -12.13
C MET A 96 -5.01 19.80 -13.10
N ALA A 97 -6.33 19.68 -12.93
CA ALA A 97 -7.18 18.91 -13.82
C ALA A 97 -7.30 19.51 -15.25
N ARG A 98 -6.84 20.75 -15.48
CA ARG A 98 -6.75 21.35 -16.82
C ARG A 98 -5.41 21.06 -17.52
N TYR A 99 -4.38 20.76 -16.73
CA TYR A 99 -3.02 20.56 -17.24
C TYR A 99 -2.64 19.07 -17.30
N CYS A 100 -3.15 18.27 -16.36
CA CYS A 100 -2.77 16.89 -16.18
C CYS A 100 -3.94 15.92 -16.41
N HIS A 101 -3.62 14.66 -16.65
CA HIS A 101 -4.58 13.59 -16.89
C HIS A 101 -4.89 12.78 -15.62
N GLY A 102 -4.12 12.99 -14.56
CA GLY A 102 -4.30 12.42 -13.24
C GLY A 102 -3.50 13.18 -12.19
N ILE A 103 -3.87 13.04 -10.94
CA ILE A 103 -3.21 13.66 -9.78
C ILE A 103 -2.90 12.56 -8.77
N MET A 104 -1.65 12.41 -8.37
CA MET A 104 -1.27 11.66 -7.18
C MET A 104 -0.93 12.64 -6.06
N VAL A 105 -1.47 12.43 -4.86
CA VAL A 105 -1.19 13.25 -3.69
C VAL A 105 -0.63 12.43 -2.54
N ARG A 106 0.41 12.92 -1.91
CA ARG A 106 0.95 12.43 -0.64
C ARG A 106 0.94 13.56 0.39
N THR A 107 0.05 13.47 1.35
CA THR A 107 -0.28 14.52 2.30
C THR A 107 -0.44 13.98 3.72
N PHE A 108 -0.80 14.84 4.67
CA PHE A 108 -1.14 14.46 6.05
C PHE A 108 -2.63 14.06 6.16
N GLY A 109 -3.53 15.03 6.00
CA GLY A 109 -4.97 14.81 6.12
C GLY A 109 -5.55 13.99 4.97
N HIS A 110 -6.39 13.02 5.27
CA HIS A 110 -7.11 12.27 4.23
C HIS A 110 -8.17 13.13 3.53
N ASP A 111 -8.75 14.08 4.25
CA ASP A 111 -9.68 15.10 3.75
C ASP A 111 -9.10 15.94 2.60
N VAL A 112 -7.78 16.18 2.60
CA VAL A 112 -7.09 16.86 1.47
C VAL A 112 -7.20 16.02 0.19
N ALA A 113 -6.98 14.71 0.27
CA ALA A 113 -7.12 13.81 -0.88
C ALA A 113 -8.59 13.72 -1.35
N GLU A 114 -9.53 13.65 -0.41
CA GLU A 114 -10.96 13.65 -0.71
C GLU A 114 -11.42 14.96 -1.37
N GLU A 115 -10.93 16.12 -0.90
CA GLU A 115 -11.26 17.40 -1.49
C GLU A 115 -10.67 17.53 -2.90
N LEU A 116 -9.42 17.14 -3.12
CA LEU A 116 -8.84 17.06 -4.47
C LEU A 116 -9.69 16.18 -5.39
N ALA A 117 -10.09 14.99 -4.94
CA ALA A 117 -10.93 14.08 -5.72
C ALA A 117 -12.31 14.68 -6.03
N ARG A 118 -12.89 15.41 -5.10
CA ARG A 118 -14.21 16.05 -5.28
C ARG A 118 -14.20 17.12 -6.37
N TYR A 119 -13.12 17.89 -6.48
CA TYR A 119 -13.06 19.07 -7.37
C TYR A 119 -12.25 18.86 -8.64
N ALA A 120 -11.38 17.87 -8.71
CA ALA A 120 -10.69 17.51 -9.94
C ALA A 120 -11.62 16.80 -10.92
N SER A 121 -11.51 17.11 -12.22
CA SER A 121 -12.20 16.38 -13.31
C SER A 121 -11.42 15.17 -13.82
N VAL A 122 -10.22 14.93 -13.27
CA VAL A 122 -9.32 13.81 -13.59
C VAL A 122 -9.16 12.90 -12.38
N PRO A 123 -8.73 11.64 -12.55
CA PRO A 123 -8.47 10.72 -11.44
C PRO A 123 -7.52 11.28 -10.39
N VAL A 124 -7.84 11.01 -9.11
CA VAL A 124 -6.99 11.32 -7.96
C VAL A 124 -6.57 10.03 -7.28
N ILE A 125 -5.27 9.92 -6.99
CA ILE A 125 -4.63 8.76 -6.36
C ILE A 125 -4.07 9.17 -5.00
N ASN A 126 -4.46 8.44 -3.96
CA ASN A 126 -3.85 8.55 -2.64
C ASN A 126 -2.49 7.85 -2.63
N GLY A 127 -1.40 8.61 -2.73
CA GLY A 127 -0.03 8.10 -2.60
C GLY A 127 0.36 7.77 -1.16
N LEU A 128 -0.24 8.42 -0.19
CA LEU A 128 -0.26 8.18 1.26
C LEU A 128 -0.96 9.34 1.96
N THR A 129 -1.79 9.02 2.95
CA THR A 129 -2.24 9.95 4.01
C THR A 129 -1.95 9.34 5.39
N ASP A 130 -2.19 10.09 6.47
CA ASP A 130 -2.06 9.55 7.83
C ASP A 130 -3.10 8.45 8.13
N LEU A 131 -4.18 8.40 7.35
CA LEU A 131 -5.25 7.41 7.52
C LEU A 131 -5.00 6.13 6.71
N LEU A 132 -4.55 6.23 5.44
CA LEU A 132 -4.46 5.13 4.49
C LEU A 132 -3.22 5.20 3.60
N HIS A 133 -2.76 4.02 3.14
CA HIS A 133 -1.71 3.87 2.12
C HIS A 133 -2.08 2.80 1.08
N PRO A 134 -3.13 3.01 0.27
CA PRO A 134 -3.67 1.97 -0.61
C PRO A 134 -2.68 1.49 -1.68
N CYS A 135 -1.82 2.37 -2.20
CA CYS A 135 -0.79 2.00 -3.17
C CYS A 135 0.29 1.05 -2.59
N GLN A 136 0.52 1.09 -1.27
CA GLN A 136 1.45 0.17 -0.64
C GLN A 136 0.82 -1.21 -0.52
N VAL A 137 -0.37 -1.31 0.07
CA VAL A 137 -1.01 -2.62 0.27
C VAL A 137 -1.38 -3.28 -1.06
N LEU A 138 -1.65 -2.52 -2.12
CA LEU A 138 -1.77 -3.09 -3.47
C LEU A 138 -0.47 -3.81 -3.90
N ALA A 139 0.70 -3.22 -3.63
CA ALA A 139 2.00 -3.83 -3.94
C ALA A 139 2.33 -5.01 -3.00
N ASP A 140 1.92 -4.93 -1.73
CA ASP A 140 2.07 -6.01 -0.76
C ASP A 140 1.26 -7.23 -1.20
N LEU A 141 0.01 -7.04 -1.60
CA LEU A 141 -0.87 -8.09 -2.12
C LEU A 141 -0.32 -8.69 -3.42
N GLN A 142 0.25 -7.88 -4.33
CA GLN A 142 0.97 -8.37 -5.50
C GLN A 142 2.16 -9.25 -5.09
N THR A 143 2.93 -8.83 -4.09
CA THR A 143 4.10 -9.56 -3.60
C THR A 143 3.69 -10.90 -3.00
N VAL A 144 2.64 -10.92 -2.19
CA VAL A 144 2.08 -12.16 -1.63
C VAL A 144 1.60 -13.09 -2.74
N TYR A 145 0.84 -12.57 -3.70
CA TYR A 145 0.37 -13.36 -4.84
C TYR A 145 1.51 -13.98 -5.62
N ALA A 146 2.51 -13.19 -6.02
CA ALA A 146 3.65 -13.67 -6.79
C ALA A 146 4.45 -14.74 -6.02
N HIS A 147 4.66 -14.52 -4.72
CA HIS A 147 5.44 -15.45 -3.89
C HIS A 147 4.73 -16.79 -3.67
N VAL A 148 3.41 -16.79 -3.48
CA VAL A 148 2.61 -18.01 -3.30
C VAL A 148 2.41 -18.71 -4.64
N ALA A 149 2.02 -17.98 -5.69
CA ALA A 149 1.78 -18.54 -7.03
C ALA A 149 3.02 -19.22 -7.62
N ASN A 150 4.22 -18.67 -7.38
CA ASN A 150 5.47 -19.28 -7.83
C ASN A 150 5.81 -20.59 -7.12
N ARG A 151 5.22 -20.87 -5.96
CA ARG A 151 5.36 -22.15 -5.24
C ARG A 151 4.35 -23.20 -5.70
N GLU A 152 3.25 -22.76 -6.30
CA GLU A 152 2.18 -23.61 -6.80
C GLU A 152 2.32 -23.75 -8.33
N THR A 153 3.09 -24.76 -8.77
CA THR A 153 3.12 -25.10 -10.19
C THR A 153 1.77 -25.70 -10.60
N SER A 154 0.96 -24.91 -11.31
CA SER A 154 -0.27 -25.44 -11.91
C SER A 154 0.06 -26.49 -12.98
N PRO A 155 -0.52 -27.69 -12.93
CA PRO A 155 -0.35 -28.69 -13.99
C PRO A 155 -0.82 -28.20 -15.38
N SER A 156 -1.68 -27.19 -15.43
CA SER A 156 -2.22 -26.59 -16.66
C SER A 156 -1.35 -25.50 -17.27
N GLY A 157 -0.27 -25.06 -16.58
CA GLY A 157 0.55 -23.92 -17.00
C GLY A 157 -0.14 -22.56 -16.90
N GLN A 158 -1.37 -22.50 -16.37
CA GLN A 158 -2.10 -21.27 -16.14
C GLN A 158 -1.75 -20.67 -14.77
N ALA A 159 -1.62 -19.33 -14.72
CA ALA A 159 -1.46 -18.64 -13.45
C ALA A 159 -2.69 -18.85 -12.56
N PRO A 160 -2.50 -19.15 -11.25
CA PRO A 160 -3.61 -19.39 -10.35
C PRO A 160 -4.50 -18.14 -10.19
N ASP A 161 -5.73 -18.35 -9.74
CA ASP A 161 -6.66 -17.25 -9.48
C ASP A 161 -6.16 -16.38 -8.31
N VAL A 162 -6.11 -15.06 -8.52
CA VAL A 162 -5.55 -14.11 -7.54
C VAL A 162 -6.30 -14.17 -6.22
N LEU A 163 -7.65 -14.14 -6.26
CA LEU A 163 -8.45 -14.14 -5.03
C LEU A 163 -8.31 -15.45 -4.27
N SER A 164 -8.27 -16.59 -4.97
CA SER A 164 -8.08 -17.89 -4.36
C SER A 164 -6.72 -17.97 -3.65
N VAL A 165 -5.65 -17.48 -4.28
CA VAL A 165 -4.30 -17.45 -3.69
C VAL A 165 -4.28 -16.55 -2.44
N LEU A 166 -4.79 -15.33 -2.54
CA LEU A 166 -4.76 -14.40 -1.41
C LEU A 166 -5.60 -14.86 -0.22
N ARG A 167 -6.71 -15.56 -0.48
CA ARG A 167 -7.58 -16.15 0.56
C ARG A 167 -7.02 -17.44 1.17
N SER A 168 -6.08 -18.10 0.51
CA SER A 168 -5.47 -19.34 1.02
C SER A 168 -4.44 -19.10 2.12
N VAL A 169 -3.96 -17.87 2.29
CA VAL A 169 -2.94 -17.48 3.27
C VAL A 169 -3.53 -16.68 4.42
N ARG A 170 -2.87 -16.74 5.57
CA ARG A 170 -3.25 -16.00 6.79
C ARG A 170 -2.24 -14.91 7.06
N TYR A 171 -2.73 -13.73 7.41
CA TYR A 171 -1.95 -12.50 7.54
C TYR A 171 -1.82 -12.09 9.01
N ALA A 172 -0.69 -11.50 9.36
CA ALA A 172 -0.49 -10.83 10.64
C ALA A 172 0.09 -9.44 10.42
N TRP A 173 -0.43 -8.48 11.15
CA TRP A 173 0.15 -7.16 11.37
C TRP A 173 0.68 -7.07 12.80
N VAL A 174 1.89 -6.54 12.97
CA VAL A 174 2.48 -6.31 14.30
C VAL A 174 3.01 -4.88 14.35
N GLY A 175 2.46 -4.04 15.21
CA GLY A 175 2.90 -2.66 15.36
C GLY A 175 1.79 -1.65 15.61
N ASP A 176 2.01 -0.40 15.21
CA ASP A 176 1.07 0.71 15.35
C ASP A 176 -0.19 0.49 14.49
N GLY A 177 -1.35 0.83 15.02
CA GLY A 177 -2.61 0.88 14.28
C GLY A 177 -2.68 2.06 13.31
N ASN A 178 -1.60 2.28 12.55
CA ASN A 178 -1.38 3.39 11.64
C ASN A 178 -2.11 3.21 10.29
N ASN A 179 -1.76 4.04 9.31
CA ASN A 179 -2.32 3.97 7.95
C ASN A 179 -2.09 2.63 7.24
N MET A 180 -0.98 1.94 7.51
CA MET A 180 -0.73 0.60 6.96
C MET A 180 -1.66 -0.44 7.56
N ALA A 181 -1.79 -0.47 8.90
CA ALA A 181 -2.75 -1.33 9.61
C ALA A 181 -4.19 -1.10 9.13
N ASN A 182 -4.60 0.18 9.01
CA ASN A 182 -5.90 0.57 8.49
C ASN A 182 -6.14 0.04 7.08
N THR A 183 -5.14 0.14 6.21
CA THR A 183 -5.26 -0.32 4.83
C THR A 183 -5.26 -1.85 4.72
N TRP A 184 -4.52 -2.56 5.56
CA TRP A 184 -4.63 -4.02 5.68
C TRP A 184 -6.01 -4.48 6.16
N ILE A 185 -6.64 -3.71 7.07
CA ILE A 185 -8.03 -3.94 7.50
C ILE A 185 -9.00 -3.76 6.33
N GLU A 186 -8.83 -2.72 5.50
CA GLU A 186 -9.63 -2.56 4.28
C GLU A 186 -9.44 -3.75 3.32
N ALA A 187 -8.19 -4.18 3.09
CA ALA A 187 -7.89 -5.35 2.27
C ALA A 187 -8.59 -6.61 2.78
N ALA A 188 -8.53 -6.84 4.10
CA ALA A 188 -9.19 -7.99 4.71
C ALA A 188 -10.72 -7.95 4.53
N GLY A 189 -11.33 -6.78 4.75
CA GLY A 189 -12.77 -6.59 4.55
C GLY A 189 -13.21 -6.71 3.10
N LEU A 190 -12.42 -6.19 2.16
CA LEU A 190 -12.72 -6.23 0.72
C LEU A 190 -12.55 -7.63 0.13
N LEU A 191 -11.40 -8.26 0.38
CA LEU A 191 -10.99 -9.50 -0.25
C LEU A 191 -11.43 -10.76 0.51
N GLY A 192 -11.85 -10.64 1.77
CA GLY A 192 -12.18 -11.80 2.61
C GLY A 192 -10.96 -12.49 3.21
N LEU A 193 -9.91 -11.72 3.61
CA LEU A 193 -8.69 -12.28 4.17
C LEU A 193 -8.86 -12.63 5.66
N ASP A 194 -8.00 -13.54 6.14
CA ASP A 194 -7.83 -13.86 7.56
C ASP A 194 -6.65 -13.07 8.12
N LEU A 195 -6.94 -11.94 8.80
CA LEU A 195 -5.97 -10.97 9.32
C LEU A 195 -6.02 -10.91 10.83
N ALA A 196 -4.89 -11.13 11.51
CA ALA A 196 -4.70 -10.80 12.90
C ALA A 196 -3.84 -9.55 13.04
N LEU A 197 -4.18 -8.66 13.98
CA LEU A 197 -3.40 -7.46 14.25
C LEU A 197 -3.03 -7.44 15.73
N ALA A 198 -1.74 -7.32 16.02
CA ALA A 198 -1.24 -7.00 17.34
C ALA A 198 -0.87 -5.53 17.40
N CYS A 199 -1.63 -4.76 18.18
CA CYS A 199 -1.38 -3.35 18.43
C CYS A 199 -1.36 -3.09 19.95
N PRO A 200 -0.42 -2.27 20.46
CA PRO A 200 -0.44 -1.89 21.88
C PRO A 200 -1.71 -1.14 22.24
N LYS A 201 -2.06 -1.18 23.50
CA LYS A 201 -3.15 -0.36 24.05
C LYS A 201 -2.91 1.13 23.76
N ASN A 202 -3.95 1.83 23.31
CA ASN A 202 -3.97 3.23 22.84
C ASN A 202 -3.28 3.47 21.48
N TYR A 203 -2.88 2.40 20.80
CA TYR A 203 -2.33 2.45 19.43
C TYR A 203 -3.11 1.50 18.51
N GLU A 204 -4.40 1.33 18.78
CA GLU A 204 -5.29 0.51 17.99
C GLU A 204 -5.59 1.19 16.61
N PRO A 205 -5.95 0.40 15.59
CA PRO A 205 -6.39 0.93 14.30
C PRO A 205 -7.67 1.79 14.41
N ASP A 206 -7.93 2.58 13.37
CA ASP A 206 -9.14 3.41 13.28
C ASP A 206 -10.42 2.57 13.42
N ALA A 207 -11.23 2.91 14.43
CA ALA A 207 -12.45 2.17 14.76
C ALA A 207 -13.52 2.20 13.66
N LYS A 208 -13.56 3.27 12.83
CA LYS A 208 -14.53 3.40 11.74
C LYS A 208 -14.14 2.49 10.57
N ILE A 209 -12.84 2.43 10.25
CA ILE A 209 -12.31 1.53 9.21
C ILE A 209 -12.52 0.08 9.64
N LEU A 210 -12.21 -0.26 10.88
CA LEU A 210 -12.44 -1.59 11.42
C LEU A 210 -13.92 -2.00 11.37
N ALA A 211 -14.82 -1.10 11.79
CA ALA A 211 -16.26 -1.34 11.74
C ALA A 211 -16.77 -1.53 10.30
N LYS A 212 -16.30 -0.68 9.36
CA LYS A 212 -16.65 -0.79 7.94
C LYS A 212 -16.17 -2.12 7.35
N ALA A 213 -14.94 -2.52 7.61
CA ALA A 213 -14.37 -3.78 7.12
C ALA A 213 -15.09 -5.00 7.70
N LYS A 214 -15.37 -5.03 9.00
CA LYS A 214 -16.18 -6.09 9.63
C LYS A 214 -17.60 -6.14 9.10
N GLY A 215 -18.19 -4.99 8.79
CA GLY A 215 -19.53 -4.86 8.22
C GLY A 215 -19.70 -5.49 6.83
N THR A 216 -18.61 -5.75 6.09
CA THR A 216 -18.68 -6.48 4.82
C THR A 216 -19.03 -7.96 5.01
N GLY A 217 -18.76 -8.53 6.17
CA GLY A 217 -18.96 -9.95 6.49
C GLY A 217 -18.05 -10.92 5.74
N LYS A 218 -17.08 -10.41 4.94
CA LYS A 218 -16.19 -11.25 4.10
C LYS A 218 -14.93 -11.70 4.84
N GLY A 219 -14.22 -10.77 5.50
CA GLY A 219 -12.93 -11.02 6.15
C GLY A 219 -13.05 -11.47 7.60
N LYS A 220 -12.02 -12.18 8.06
CA LYS A 220 -11.82 -12.49 9.48
C LYS A 220 -10.77 -11.53 10.02
N ILE A 221 -11.18 -10.63 10.92
CA ILE A 221 -10.28 -9.61 11.48
C ILE A 221 -10.26 -9.78 13.00
N HIS A 222 -9.08 -10.17 13.50
CA HIS A 222 -8.82 -10.38 14.92
C HIS A 222 -7.85 -9.34 15.46
N LEU A 223 -8.20 -8.67 16.56
CA LEU A 223 -7.35 -7.71 17.25
C LEU A 223 -6.89 -8.32 18.58
N THR A 224 -5.60 -8.21 18.84
CA THR A 224 -4.98 -8.63 20.11
C THR A 224 -3.91 -7.61 20.53
N GLN A 225 -3.45 -7.71 21.77
CA GLN A 225 -2.26 -7.00 22.27
C GLN A 225 -1.04 -7.92 22.36
N ASP A 226 -1.18 -9.20 22.03
CA ASP A 226 -0.09 -10.16 22.06
C ASP A 226 0.46 -10.42 20.64
N PRO A 227 1.69 -9.92 20.33
CA PRO A 227 2.32 -10.17 19.03
C PRO A 227 2.48 -11.66 18.71
N ARG A 228 2.74 -12.49 19.70
CA ARG A 228 2.92 -13.92 19.52
C ARG A 228 1.62 -14.63 19.13
N GLU A 229 0.51 -14.24 19.74
CA GLU A 229 -0.83 -14.68 19.35
C GLU A 229 -1.12 -14.29 17.90
N ALA A 230 -0.86 -13.03 17.53
CA ALA A 230 -1.14 -12.53 16.20
C ALA A 230 -0.36 -13.28 15.10
N VAL A 231 0.93 -13.60 15.33
CA VAL A 231 1.77 -14.24 14.29
C VAL A 231 1.65 -15.77 14.26
N SER A 232 1.07 -16.37 15.28
CA SER A 232 1.01 -17.84 15.43
C SER A 232 0.40 -18.53 14.20
N GLY A 233 1.21 -19.35 13.50
CA GLY A 233 0.84 -20.07 12.30
C GLY A 233 0.40 -19.19 11.13
N ARG A 234 0.76 -17.91 11.08
CA ARG A 234 0.49 -17.00 9.96
C ARG A 234 1.54 -17.17 8.86
N HIS A 235 1.13 -16.92 7.61
CA HIS A 235 1.96 -17.07 6.42
C HIS A 235 2.58 -15.76 5.96
N VAL A 236 1.96 -14.63 6.31
CA VAL A 236 2.40 -13.28 5.95
C VAL A 236 2.49 -12.45 7.22
N LEU A 237 3.66 -11.92 7.51
CA LEU A 237 3.91 -11.01 8.62
C LEU A 237 4.24 -9.63 8.06
N SER A 238 3.54 -8.59 8.49
CA SER A 238 3.78 -7.22 8.06
C SER A 238 3.94 -6.30 9.28
N THR A 239 4.86 -5.35 9.17
CA THR A 239 5.09 -4.31 10.17
C THR A 239 5.49 -2.99 9.50
N ASP A 240 5.52 -1.93 10.28
CA ASP A 240 5.99 -0.60 9.89
C ASP A 240 6.62 0.10 11.09
N VAL A 241 7.31 1.21 10.86
CA VAL A 241 7.92 2.02 11.92
C VAL A 241 6.93 2.37 13.03
N PHE A 242 7.36 2.28 14.28
CA PHE A 242 6.51 2.60 15.43
C PHE A 242 6.23 4.10 15.57
N ALA A 243 7.15 4.96 15.11
CA ALA A 243 6.97 6.39 15.04
C ALA A 243 6.99 6.85 13.58
N SER A 244 5.80 7.07 13.01
CA SER A 244 5.66 7.63 11.67
C SER A 244 6.19 9.07 11.61
N MET A 245 6.54 9.56 10.40
CA MET A 245 6.99 10.94 10.18
C MET A 245 6.03 11.97 10.80
N GLY A 246 6.56 12.86 11.63
CA GLY A 246 5.81 13.88 12.35
C GLY A 246 5.39 13.49 13.78
N LYS A 247 5.76 12.29 14.25
CA LYS A 247 5.51 11.82 15.64
C LYS A 247 6.79 11.62 16.45
N GLU A 248 7.88 12.26 16.04
CA GLU A 248 9.20 12.12 16.67
C GLU A 248 9.21 12.57 18.14
N THR A 249 8.34 13.51 18.52
CA THR A 249 8.19 13.99 19.92
C THR A 249 7.58 12.93 20.86
N GLU A 250 6.94 11.90 20.30
CA GLU A 250 6.35 10.78 21.05
C GLU A 250 7.28 9.56 21.14
N ALA A 251 8.50 9.63 20.56
CA ALA A 251 9.36 8.47 20.33
C ALA A 251 9.65 7.65 21.60
N GLU A 252 9.89 8.30 22.75
CA GLU A 252 10.17 7.58 24.00
C GLU A 252 8.95 6.86 24.56
N ALA A 253 7.77 7.50 24.57
CA ALA A 253 6.54 6.87 24.99
C ALA A 253 6.17 5.69 24.08
N ARG A 254 6.39 5.84 22.76
CA ARG A 254 6.18 4.76 21.79
C ARG A 254 7.16 3.62 22.02
N ARG A 255 8.44 3.88 22.24
CA ARG A 255 9.43 2.82 22.52
C ARG A 255 9.02 1.96 23.70
N GLN A 256 8.46 2.56 24.76
CA GLN A 256 7.95 1.82 25.92
C GLN A 256 6.68 1.03 25.59
N ALA A 257 5.72 1.64 24.89
CA ALA A 257 4.47 0.99 24.52
C ALA A 257 4.66 -0.19 23.55
N PHE A 258 5.64 -0.08 22.65
CA PHE A 258 5.95 -1.11 21.65
C PHE A 258 7.01 -2.13 22.09
N ALA A 259 7.38 -2.15 23.37
CA ALA A 259 8.27 -3.18 23.90
C ALA A 259 7.67 -4.58 23.67
N GLY A 260 8.41 -5.44 22.94
CA GLY A 260 7.96 -6.79 22.57
C GLY A 260 7.21 -6.89 21.23
N TYR A 261 7.04 -5.79 20.49
CA TYR A 261 6.40 -5.79 19.17
C TYR A 261 7.41 -5.86 18.01
N CYS A 262 8.71 -5.90 18.28
CA CYS A 262 9.73 -6.05 17.26
C CYS A 262 9.61 -7.42 16.56
N LEU A 263 9.56 -7.44 15.23
CA LEU A 263 9.70 -8.66 14.45
C LEU A 263 11.16 -9.12 14.52
N ASP A 264 11.47 -9.90 15.54
CA ASP A 264 12.73 -10.60 15.71
C ASP A 264 12.61 -12.07 15.24
N GLN A 265 13.74 -12.77 15.19
CA GLN A 265 13.77 -14.18 14.75
C GLN A 265 12.89 -15.09 15.63
N LYS A 266 12.74 -14.79 16.92
CA LYS A 266 11.90 -15.54 17.85
C LYS A 266 10.42 -15.38 17.52
N LEU A 267 9.98 -14.16 17.18
CA LEU A 267 8.60 -13.89 16.81
C LEU A 267 8.28 -14.49 15.44
N VAL A 268 9.18 -14.33 14.46
CA VAL A 268 9.04 -14.95 13.13
C VAL A 268 8.96 -16.47 13.21
N SER A 269 9.75 -17.11 14.10
CA SER A 269 9.72 -18.56 14.30
C SER A 269 8.41 -19.09 14.90
N ALA A 270 7.56 -18.23 15.46
CA ALA A 270 6.22 -18.62 15.93
C ALA A 270 5.17 -18.66 14.79
N ALA A 271 5.49 -18.11 13.63
CA ALA A 271 4.66 -18.15 12.44
C ALA A 271 4.74 -19.50 11.71
N ASP A 272 4.16 -19.60 10.53
CA ASP A 272 4.34 -20.77 9.65
C ASP A 272 5.80 -20.89 9.20
N GLY A 273 6.31 -22.12 9.07
CA GLY A 273 7.70 -22.36 8.67
C GLY A 273 8.07 -21.86 7.26
N LYS A 274 7.08 -21.45 6.46
CA LYS A 274 7.24 -20.81 5.14
C LYS A 274 6.74 -19.37 5.14
N ALA A 275 6.61 -18.75 6.33
CA ALA A 275 6.14 -17.38 6.42
C ALA A 275 7.04 -16.41 5.67
N MET A 276 6.44 -15.37 5.11
CA MET A 276 7.12 -14.23 4.49
C MET A 276 6.95 -12.98 5.34
N VAL A 277 7.98 -12.12 5.34
CA VAL A 277 8.01 -10.85 6.06
C VAL A 277 7.97 -9.70 5.08
N LEU A 278 7.03 -8.77 5.29
CA LEU A 278 6.81 -7.53 4.56
C LEU A 278 7.15 -6.33 5.45
N HIS A 279 7.68 -5.29 4.84
CA HIS A 279 7.92 -3.98 5.46
C HIS A 279 7.94 -2.88 4.41
N CYS A 280 7.06 -1.91 4.50
CA CYS A 280 6.88 -0.85 3.50
C CYS A 280 8.09 0.10 3.36
N LEU A 281 9.07 0.03 4.29
CA LEU A 281 10.25 0.89 4.36
C LEU A 281 9.92 2.42 4.49
N PRO A 282 10.80 3.21 5.17
CA PRO A 282 12.10 2.83 5.73
C PRO A 282 11.96 2.00 7.01
N ALA A 283 12.90 1.12 7.31
CA ALA A 283 12.93 0.35 8.54
C ALA A 283 13.89 0.98 9.56
N HIS A 284 13.49 1.03 10.83
CA HIS A 284 14.36 1.34 11.96
C HIS A 284 14.84 0.02 12.58
N ARG A 285 15.93 -0.51 12.03
CA ARG A 285 16.49 -1.81 12.43
C ARG A 285 16.81 -1.86 13.91
N GLY A 286 16.26 -2.87 14.61
CA GLY A 286 16.33 -3.01 16.04
C GLY A 286 15.19 -2.35 16.82
N GLU A 287 14.29 -1.61 16.14
CA GLU A 287 13.05 -1.10 16.72
C GLU A 287 11.86 -2.00 16.34
N GLU A 288 11.28 -1.86 15.16
CA GLU A 288 10.12 -2.66 14.72
C GLU A 288 10.50 -3.97 14.03
N ILE A 289 11.72 -4.06 13.50
CA ILE A 289 12.24 -5.25 12.82
C ILE A 289 13.75 -5.37 13.06
N THR A 290 14.25 -6.59 13.29
CA THR A 290 15.70 -6.80 13.44
C THR A 290 16.40 -6.90 12.08
N ASP A 291 17.73 -6.64 12.10
CA ASP A 291 18.58 -6.78 10.92
C ASP A 291 18.55 -8.22 10.37
N GLU A 292 18.61 -9.21 11.27
CA GLU A 292 18.53 -10.63 10.91
C GLU A 292 17.26 -11.01 10.19
N VAL A 293 16.12 -10.39 10.55
CA VAL A 293 14.83 -10.69 9.91
C VAL A 293 14.73 -10.01 8.55
N ILE A 294 15.08 -8.73 8.44
CA ILE A 294 14.94 -7.98 7.19
C ILE A 294 15.91 -8.46 6.10
N GLU A 295 17.09 -8.95 6.48
CA GLU A 295 18.08 -9.55 5.58
C GLU A 295 17.94 -11.08 5.49
N GLY A 296 17.05 -11.66 6.28
CA GLY A 296 16.87 -13.10 6.39
C GLY A 296 16.06 -13.73 5.25
N PRO A 297 16.03 -15.06 5.17
CA PRO A 297 15.39 -15.79 4.06
C PRO A 297 13.85 -15.66 4.02
N ALA A 298 13.21 -15.24 5.10
CA ALA A 298 11.78 -14.97 5.15
C ALA A 298 11.42 -13.60 4.58
N SER A 299 12.38 -12.68 4.44
CA SER A 299 12.14 -11.33 3.99
C SER A 299 11.87 -11.29 2.49
N VAL A 300 10.77 -10.63 2.10
CA VAL A 300 10.44 -10.29 0.72
C VAL A 300 10.37 -8.77 0.50
N VAL A 301 10.96 -8.01 1.42
CA VAL A 301 10.91 -6.55 1.48
C VAL A 301 11.44 -5.87 0.20
N TRP A 302 12.46 -6.44 -0.42
CA TRP A 302 13.03 -5.88 -1.66
C TRP A 302 12.12 -6.10 -2.87
N GLN A 303 11.47 -7.28 -2.97
CA GLN A 303 10.44 -7.56 -3.96
C GLN A 303 9.20 -6.69 -3.75
N GLU A 304 8.79 -6.50 -2.50
CA GLU A 304 7.71 -5.59 -2.11
C GLU A 304 8.01 -4.15 -2.57
N ALA A 305 9.22 -3.66 -2.32
CA ALA A 305 9.66 -2.34 -2.76
C ALA A 305 9.69 -2.21 -4.29
N GLU A 306 10.14 -3.24 -5.03
CA GLU A 306 10.09 -3.28 -6.49
C GLU A 306 8.64 -3.28 -6.99
N ASN A 307 7.77 -4.08 -6.39
CA ASN A 307 6.37 -4.22 -6.79
C ASN A 307 5.55 -2.93 -6.65
N ARG A 308 6.03 -1.95 -5.86
CA ARG A 308 5.48 -0.58 -5.87
C ARG A 308 5.42 0.01 -7.27
N LEU A 309 6.47 -0.19 -8.07
CA LEU A 309 6.52 0.27 -9.46
C LEU A 309 5.46 -0.41 -10.32
N HIS A 310 5.35 -1.73 -10.22
CA HIS A 310 4.46 -2.52 -11.08
C HIS A 310 2.99 -2.34 -10.72
N ALA A 311 2.66 -2.33 -9.42
CA ALA A 311 1.33 -2.02 -8.92
C ALA A 311 0.87 -0.63 -9.36
N GLN A 312 1.75 0.37 -9.29
CA GLN A 312 1.43 1.74 -9.71
C GLN A 312 1.29 1.84 -11.24
N LYS A 313 2.06 1.11 -12.05
CA LYS A 313 1.83 1.03 -13.50
C LYS A 313 0.44 0.47 -13.82
N ALA A 314 0.06 -0.65 -13.21
CA ALA A 314 -1.26 -1.23 -13.41
C ALA A 314 -2.38 -0.26 -12.99
N LEU A 315 -2.20 0.42 -11.86
CA LEU A 315 -3.15 1.43 -11.37
C LEU A 315 -3.26 2.62 -12.34
N LEU A 316 -2.15 3.12 -12.87
CA LEU A 316 -2.14 4.20 -13.86
C LEU A 316 -2.78 3.78 -15.18
N GLU A 317 -2.54 2.55 -15.66
CA GLU A 317 -3.25 2.02 -16.84
C GLU A 317 -4.77 1.94 -16.63
N TRP A 318 -5.20 1.61 -15.43
CA TRP A 318 -6.62 1.48 -15.11
C TRP A 318 -7.33 2.84 -14.94
N LEU A 319 -6.63 3.84 -14.40
CA LEU A 319 -7.20 5.15 -14.10
C LEU A 319 -7.09 6.16 -15.24
N LEU A 320 -5.95 6.18 -15.94
CA LEU A 320 -5.70 7.19 -16.96
C LEU A 320 -6.34 6.78 -18.29
N PRO A 321 -7.10 7.69 -18.92
CA PRO A 321 -7.78 7.42 -20.20
C PRO A 321 -6.81 7.22 -21.37
#